data_c010793953a91d6eee34b34f225c4bb3
#
_entry.id   c010793953a91d6eee34b34f225c4bb3
#
_cell.length_a   1.000
_cell.length_b   1.000
_cell.length_c   1.000
_cell.angle_alpha   90.00
_cell.angle_beta   90.00
_cell.angle_gamma   90.00
#
_symmetry.space_group_name_H-M   'P 1'
#
loop_
_entity.id
_entity.type
_entity.pdbx_description
1 polymer ?
#
loop_
_entity_poly.entity_id
_entity_poly.type
_entity_poly.pdbx_seq_one_letter_code
_entity_poly.pdbx_strand_id
1 'polypeptide(L)'
;MNELVPKNAIIAVDVGNNTYSFGRYFESSGDQSVLMSGYLGSIGFGYPAAMGAWAASQVPDRWGGKFYKSPVVAVTGDGGFGQHPWEVNTAVKYGMNITHVLLHNDELGKISKEQRAGGWDVWETSLTNPNIAEYVNSCGGLGIRVTDKADLHDALKRALAFDGPATVEVMTDGELI
;
A
#
# COMPACT_ATOMS: atom_id res chain seq x y z
N MET A 1 -12.02 -2.01 0.63
CA MET A 1 -11.12 -3.16 0.38
C MET A 1 -11.83 -4.50 0.65
N ASN A 2 -12.50 -4.72 1.76
CA ASN A 2 -13.12 -6.02 2.11
C ASN A 2 -14.01 -6.62 1.01
N GLU A 3 -14.75 -5.78 0.29
CA GLU A 3 -15.67 -6.20 -0.77
C GLU A 3 -14.99 -6.41 -2.13
N LEU A 4 -13.85 -5.76 -2.37
CA LEU A 4 -13.25 -5.68 -3.70
C LEU A 4 -11.98 -6.52 -3.85
N VAL A 5 -11.18 -6.66 -2.79
CA VAL A 5 -9.93 -7.43 -2.86
C VAL A 5 -10.24 -8.92 -3.01
N PRO A 6 -9.69 -9.57 -4.05
CA PRO A 6 -9.97 -10.98 -4.30
C PRO A 6 -9.59 -11.89 -3.12
N LYS A 7 -10.37 -12.98 -2.94
CA LYS A 7 -10.18 -13.92 -1.82
C LYS A 7 -8.86 -14.69 -1.85
N ASN A 8 -8.18 -14.73 -2.99
CA ASN A 8 -6.88 -15.36 -3.17
C ASN A 8 -5.74 -14.34 -3.33
N ALA A 9 -5.96 -13.07 -2.96
CA ALA A 9 -4.95 -12.04 -3.08
C ALA A 9 -3.78 -12.23 -2.11
N ILE A 10 -2.60 -11.77 -2.51
CA ILE A 10 -1.46 -11.56 -1.63
C ILE A 10 -1.43 -10.08 -1.27
N ILE A 11 -1.45 -9.76 0.01
CA ILE A 11 -1.54 -8.39 0.51
C ILE A 11 -0.27 -8.08 1.29
N ALA A 12 0.51 -7.11 0.83
CA ALA A 12 1.69 -6.62 1.53
C ALA A 12 1.33 -5.30 2.26
N VAL A 13 1.50 -5.30 3.58
CA VAL A 13 1.14 -4.17 4.43
C VAL A 13 2.40 -3.56 5.02
N ASP A 14 2.57 -2.26 4.81
CA ASP A 14 3.68 -1.49 5.36
C ASP A 14 3.50 -1.19 6.85
N VAL A 15 4.51 -0.63 7.47
CA VAL A 15 4.53 -0.26 8.89
C VAL A 15 4.14 1.20 9.07
N GLY A 16 3.29 1.47 10.05
CA GLY A 16 2.79 2.81 10.38
C GLY A 16 1.30 2.81 10.71
N ASN A 17 0.65 3.97 10.58
CA ASN A 17 -0.79 4.11 10.80
C ASN A 17 -1.61 3.19 9.89
N ASN A 18 -1.15 3.00 8.65
CA ASN A 18 -1.72 2.07 7.69
C ASN A 18 -1.81 0.63 8.23
N THR A 19 -0.82 0.17 9.00
CA THR A 19 -0.83 -1.15 9.64
C THR A 19 -1.96 -1.27 10.66
N TYR A 20 -2.12 -0.26 11.51
CA TYR A 20 -3.17 -0.24 12.53
C TYR A 20 -4.56 -0.16 11.89
N SER A 21 -4.73 0.70 10.89
CA SER A 21 -5.99 0.81 10.15
C SER A 21 -6.32 -0.49 9.42
N PHE A 22 -5.34 -1.11 8.76
CA PHE A 22 -5.53 -2.41 8.12
C PHE A 22 -5.93 -3.49 9.15
N GLY A 23 -5.19 -3.63 10.24
CA GLY A 23 -5.45 -4.65 11.25
C GLY A 23 -6.78 -4.49 11.99
N ARG A 24 -7.32 -3.26 12.06
CA ARG A 24 -8.62 -3.00 12.71
C ARG A 24 -9.82 -3.22 11.79
N TYR A 25 -9.68 -2.93 10.51
CA TYR A 25 -10.83 -2.80 9.61
C TYR A 25 -10.82 -3.76 8.43
N PHE A 26 -9.70 -4.43 8.15
CA PHE A 26 -9.64 -5.40 7.08
C PHE A 26 -10.01 -6.79 7.59
N GLU A 27 -11.04 -7.37 6.99
CA GLU A 27 -11.49 -8.75 7.26
C GLU A 27 -10.87 -9.67 6.21
N SER A 28 -9.80 -10.38 6.60
CA SER A 28 -9.15 -11.32 5.70
C SER A 28 -9.97 -12.60 5.52
N SER A 29 -10.02 -13.11 4.30
CA SER A 29 -10.47 -14.48 4.03
C SER A 29 -9.34 -15.46 4.31
N GLY A 30 -9.66 -16.71 4.66
CA GLY A 30 -8.66 -17.75 4.93
C GLY A 30 -7.76 -18.12 3.75
N ASP A 31 -8.09 -17.68 2.53
CA ASP A 31 -7.33 -17.94 1.31
C ASP A 31 -6.32 -16.84 0.96
N GLN A 32 -6.44 -15.67 1.56
CA GLN A 32 -5.52 -14.57 1.39
C GLN A 32 -4.20 -14.81 2.14
N SER A 33 -3.10 -14.26 1.63
CA SER A 33 -1.83 -14.20 2.34
C SER A 33 -1.51 -12.75 2.68
N VAL A 34 -1.21 -12.47 3.95
CA VAL A 34 -0.83 -11.14 4.41
C VAL A 34 0.65 -11.13 4.79
N LEU A 35 1.40 -10.24 4.16
CA LEU A 35 2.84 -10.05 4.40
C LEU A 35 3.03 -8.76 5.20
N MET A 36 3.76 -8.85 6.30
CA MET A 36 4.06 -7.71 7.17
C MET A 36 5.47 -7.82 7.74
N SER A 37 6.12 -6.68 7.98
CA SER A 37 7.38 -6.64 8.74
C SER A 37 7.10 -6.72 10.24
N GLY A 38 6.65 -7.91 10.70
CA GLY A 38 6.14 -8.10 12.07
C GLY A 38 7.23 -8.16 13.15
N TYR A 39 8.48 -8.41 12.78
CA TYR A 39 9.59 -8.53 13.74
C TYR A 39 10.34 -7.20 13.91
N LEU A 40 10.85 -6.62 12.82
CA LEU A 40 11.60 -5.37 12.87
C LEU A 40 10.73 -4.11 12.76
N GLY A 41 9.50 -4.23 12.25
CA GLY A 41 8.67 -3.06 12.01
C GLY A 41 9.29 -2.08 11.01
N SER A 42 9.83 -2.61 9.90
CA SER A 42 10.54 -1.79 8.90
C SER A 42 9.55 -1.01 8.04
N ILE A 43 9.50 0.30 8.23
CA ILE A 43 8.81 1.22 7.32
C ILE A 43 9.45 1.14 5.93
N GLY A 44 8.64 1.21 4.87
CA GLY A 44 9.08 1.02 3.48
C GLY A 44 9.02 -0.44 3.00
N PHE A 45 8.60 -1.39 3.84
CA PHE A 45 8.48 -2.80 3.49
C PHE A 45 7.39 -3.07 2.45
N GLY A 46 6.26 -2.35 2.49
CA GLY A 46 5.02 -2.74 1.81
C GLY A 46 5.12 -2.87 0.30
N TYR A 47 5.62 -1.85 -0.39
CA TYR A 47 5.69 -1.87 -1.85
C TYR A 47 6.73 -2.85 -2.40
N PRO A 48 7.99 -2.90 -1.91
CA PRO A 48 8.96 -3.92 -2.30
C PRO A 48 8.50 -5.35 -2.00
N ALA A 49 7.81 -5.59 -0.89
CA ALA A 49 7.25 -6.90 -0.57
C ALA A 49 6.15 -7.31 -1.56
N ALA A 50 5.32 -6.36 -2.02
CA ALA A 50 4.34 -6.62 -3.07
C ALA A 50 5.01 -6.98 -4.41
N MET A 51 6.11 -6.31 -4.77
CA MET A 51 6.89 -6.67 -5.95
C MET A 51 7.46 -8.09 -5.86
N GLY A 52 8.01 -8.44 -4.69
CA GLY A 52 8.49 -9.81 -4.42
C GLY A 52 7.36 -10.84 -4.48
N ALA A 53 6.19 -10.51 -3.94
CA ALA A 53 5.00 -11.35 -4.01
C ALA A 53 4.52 -11.55 -5.46
N TRP A 54 4.50 -10.46 -6.24
CA TRP A 54 4.16 -10.54 -7.66
C TRP A 54 5.14 -11.46 -8.41
N ALA A 55 6.45 -11.25 -8.25
CA ALA A 55 7.46 -12.07 -8.90
C ALA A 55 7.33 -13.55 -8.51
N ALA A 56 7.07 -13.82 -7.23
CA ALA A 56 6.86 -15.18 -6.73
C ALA A 56 5.57 -15.81 -7.29
N SER A 57 4.52 -15.03 -7.50
CA SER A 57 3.26 -15.51 -8.08
C SER A 57 3.36 -15.87 -9.55
N GLN A 58 4.42 -15.46 -10.25
CA GLN A 58 4.62 -15.85 -11.67
C GLN A 58 5.19 -17.26 -11.82
N VAL A 59 5.55 -17.94 -10.73
CA VAL A 59 6.13 -19.31 -10.77
C VAL A 59 5.03 -20.34 -10.50
N PRO A 60 4.63 -21.16 -11.51
CA PRO A 60 3.43 -22.02 -11.42
C PRO A 60 3.45 -23.03 -10.29
N ASP A 61 4.60 -23.66 -10.05
CA ASP A 61 4.71 -24.79 -9.11
C ASP A 61 5.15 -24.37 -7.70
N ARG A 62 5.36 -23.08 -7.48
CA ARG A 62 5.74 -22.57 -6.17
C ARG A 62 4.58 -22.73 -5.19
N TRP A 63 4.86 -23.23 -3.99
CA TRP A 63 3.85 -23.49 -2.94
C TRP A 63 2.64 -24.31 -3.42
N GLY A 64 2.88 -25.31 -4.28
CA GLY A 64 1.81 -26.13 -4.84
C GLY A 64 0.83 -25.37 -5.74
N GLY A 65 1.25 -24.28 -6.33
CA GLY A 65 0.46 -23.47 -7.25
C GLY A 65 -0.61 -22.58 -6.58
N LYS A 66 -0.72 -22.59 -5.24
CA LYS A 66 -1.77 -21.87 -4.51
C LYS A 66 -1.84 -20.38 -4.86
N PHE A 67 -0.70 -19.74 -5.09
CA PHE A 67 -0.63 -18.30 -5.37
C PHE A 67 -0.25 -17.98 -6.82
N TYR A 68 -0.31 -18.96 -7.71
CA TYR A 68 0.01 -18.73 -9.12
C TYR A 68 -0.96 -17.70 -9.72
N LYS A 69 -0.42 -16.61 -10.27
CA LYS A 69 -1.16 -15.47 -10.80
C LYS A 69 -2.17 -14.85 -9.83
N SER A 70 -1.95 -14.98 -8.54
CA SER A 70 -2.77 -14.31 -7.56
C SER A 70 -2.64 -12.80 -7.67
N PRO A 71 -3.73 -12.05 -7.53
CA PRO A 71 -3.70 -10.60 -7.43
C PRO A 71 -2.81 -10.15 -6.26
N VAL A 72 -2.07 -9.07 -6.46
CA VAL A 72 -1.18 -8.52 -5.43
C VAL A 72 -1.64 -7.11 -5.07
N VAL A 73 -1.79 -6.88 -3.77
CA VAL A 73 -2.18 -5.58 -3.21
C VAL A 73 -1.09 -5.10 -2.25
N ALA A 74 -0.63 -3.86 -2.41
CA ALA A 74 0.21 -3.18 -1.43
C ALA A 74 -0.64 -2.18 -0.64
N VAL A 75 -0.44 -2.10 0.67
CA VAL A 75 -1.05 -1.08 1.54
C VAL A 75 0.07 -0.35 2.26
N THR A 76 0.26 0.93 1.97
CA THR A 76 1.36 1.72 2.55
C THR A 76 0.86 3.05 3.10
N GLY A 77 1.68 3.68 3.92
CA GLY A 77 1.63 5.12 4.15
C GLY A 77 2.54 5.86 3.17
N ASP A 78 2.36 7.16 3.07
CA ASP A 78 3.18 8.05 2.25
C ASP A 78 4.66 8.06 2.68
N GLY A 79 4.95 8.11 3.99
CA GLY A 79 6.30 8.04 4.51
C GLY A 79 7.03 6.73 4.20
N GLY A 80 6.32 5.60 4.22
CA GLY A 80 6.88 4.30 3.85
C GLY A 80 7.15 4.20 2.35
N PHE A 81 6.17 4.56 1.54
CA PHE A 81 6.32 4.55 0.08
C PHE A 81 7.40 5.53 -0.39
N GLY A 82 7.52 6.69 0.27
CA GLY A 82 8.53 7.70 -0.03
C GLY A 82 9.99 7.23 0.07
N GLN A 83 10.25 6.08 0.67
CA GLN A 83 11.60 5.48 0.72
C GLN A 83 11.97 4.76 -0.58
N HIS A 84 10.99 4.32 -1.37
CA HIS A 84 11.18 3.50 -2.57
C HIS A 84 10.34 3.93 -3.78
N PRO A 85 10.15 5.25 -4.05
CA PRO A 85 9.24 5.68 -5.11
C PRO A 85 9.70 5.24 -6.50
N TRP A 86 11.02 5.10 -6.72
CA TRP A 86 11.59 4.65 -7.99
C TRP A 86 11.21 3.21 -8.36
N GLU A 87 10.73 2.42 -7.43
CA GLU A 87 10.28 1.05 -7.71
C GLU A 87 8.99 1.01 -8.54
N VAL A 88 8.27 2.12 -8.66
CA VAL A 88 7.18 2.25 -9.64
C VAL A 88 7.68 2.05 -11.07
N ASN A 89 8.85 2.62 -11.41
CA ASN A 89 9.47 2.42 -12.71
C ASN A 89 9.85 0.96 -12.95
N THR A 90 10.34 0.27 -11.91
CA THR A 90 10.62 -1.17 -11.97
C THR A 90 9.33 -1.96 -12.21
N ALA A 91 8.25 -1.62 -11.50
CA ALA A 91 6.95 -2.27 -11.67
C ALA A 91 6.37 -2.05 -13.07
N VAL A 92 6.46 -0.84 -13.62
CA VAL A 92 6.06 -0.52 -15.01
C VAL A 92 6.90 -1.31 -16.00
N LYS A 93 8.23 -1.31 -15.84
CA LYS A 93 9.14 -2.00 -16.74
C LYS A 93 8.83 -3.49 -16.89
N TYR A 94 8.42 -4.13 -15.80
CA TYR A 94 8.14 -5.58 -15.79
C TYR A 94 6.63 -5.90 -15.89
N GLY A 95 5.77 -4.91 -16.08
CA GLY A 95 4.32 -5.11 -16.17
C GLY A 95 3.73 -5.75 -14.90
N MET A 96 4.20 -5.31 -13.72
CA MET A 96 3.75 -5.89 -12.46
C MET A 96 2.36 -5.41 -12.12
N ASN A 97 1.36 -6.28 -12.20
CA ASN A 97 -0.02 -5.98 -11.81
C ASN A 97 -0.13 -5.91 -10.29
N ILE A 98 0.25 -4.78 -9.73
CA ILE A 98 0.18 -4.48 -8.30
C ILE A 98 -0.83 -3.37 -8.09
N THR A 99 -1.86 -3.63 -7.30
CA THR A 99 -2.77 -2.60 -6.82
C THR A 99 -2.22 -2.02 -5.52
N HIS A 100 -1.79 -0.77 -5.56
CA HIS A 100 -1.25 -0.07 -4.41
C HIS A 100 -2.30 0.88 -3.82
N VAL A 101 -2.62 0.69 -2.55
CA VAL A 101 -3.46 1.59 -1.74
C VAL A 101 -2.55 2.37 -0.81
N LEU A 102 -2.39 3.65 -1.09
CA LEU A 102 -1.52 4.55 -0.34
C LEU A 102 -2.36 5.49 0.52
N LEU A 103 -2.17 5.42 1.83
CA LEU A 103 -2.79 6.34 2.78
C LEU A 103 -1.86 7.55 2.96
N HIS A 104 -2.31 8.71 2.48
CA HIS A 104 -1.52 9.93 2.44
C HIS A 104 -2.00 10.90 3.51
N ASN A 105 -1.16 11.23 4.47
CA ASN A 105 -1.48 12.16 5.56
C ASN A 105 -0.39 13.20 5.86
N ASP A 106 0.69 13.22 5.09
CA ASP A 106 1.85 14.13 5.25
C ASP A 106 2.51 14.07 6.64
N GLU A 107 2.38 12.92 7.34
CA GLU A 107 2.90 12.81 8.70
C GLU A 107 3.35 11.37 9.03
N LEU A 108 4.41 11.24 9.83
CA LEU A 108 4.75 10.01 10.55
C LEU A 108 3.84 9.90 11.80
N GLY A 109 2.54 9.77 11.58
CA GLY A 109 1.51 9.96 12.60
C GLY A 109 1.63 9.03 13.81
N LYS A 110 2.15 7.80 13.64
CA LYS A 110 2.43 6.90 14.76
C LYS A 110 3.48 7.49 15.71
N ILE A 111 4.51 8.13 15.17
CA ILE A 111 5.58 8.75 15.96
C ILE A 111 5.04 9.99 16.66
N SER A 112 4.30 10.85 15.96
CA SER A 112 3.66 12.03 16.55
C SER A 112 2.76 11.66 17.74
N LYS A 113 1.99 10.59 17.60
CA LYS A 113 1.13 10.08 18.67
C LYS A 113 1.95 9.63 19.89
N GLU A 114 3.07 8.96 19.68
CA GLU A 114 3.94 8.52 20.77
C GLU A 114 4.63 9.68 21.45
N GLN A 115 5.07 10.70 20.71
CA GLN A 115 5.63 11.91 21.27
C GLN A 115 4.60 12.61 22.17
N ARG A 116 3.36 12.81 21.70
CA ARG A 116 2.27 13.39 22.50
C ARG A 116 1.97 12.55 23.76
N ALA A 117 1.91 11.23 23.61
CA ALA A 117 1.64 10.34 24.74
C ALA A 117 2.76 10.35 25.80
N GLY A 118 4.00 10.57 25.38
CA GLY A 118 5.16 10.74 26.25
C GLY A 118 5.26 12.14 26.90
N GLY A 119 4.35 13.06 26.56
CA GLY A 119 4.37 14.46 27.03
C GLY A 119 5.44 15.31 26.36
N TRP A 120 5.93 14.88 25.19
CA TRP A 120 6.90 15.62 24.40
C TRP A 120 6.22 16.45 23.31
N ASP A 121 6.87 17.53 22.89
CA ASP A 121 6.46 18.27 21.71
C ASP A 121 6.62 17.37 20.46
N VAL A 122 5.66 17.49 19.54
CA VAL A 122 5.77 16.81 18.24
C VAL A 122 6.87 17.49 17.43
N TRP A 123 7.87 16.70 17.01
CA TRP A 123 9.04 17.23 16.33
C TRP A 123 9.50 16.33 15.18
N GLU A 124 9.74 16.94 14.01
CA GLU A 124 10.30 16.32 12.80
C GLU A 124 9.50 15.09 12.28
N THR A 125 8.18 15.11 12.42
CA THR A 125 7.30 14.03 11.94
C THR A 125 6.46 14.42 10.73
N SER A 126 6.43 15.71 10.38
CA SER A 126 5.75 16.19 9.17
C SER A 126 6.53 15.81 7.91
N LEU A 127 5.80 15.48 6.87
CA LEU A 127 6.35 15.14 5.56
C LEU A 127 5.91 16.19 4.54
N THR A 128 6.72 16.35 3.49
CA THR A 128 6.36 17.12 2.30
C THR A 128 6.38 16.16 1.12
N ASN A 129 5.21 15.77 0.66
CA ASN A 129 5.06 14.81 -0.42
C ASN A 129 4.65 15.48 -1.74
N PRO A 130 5.09 14.96 -2.88
CA PRO A 130 4.51 15.33 -4.18
C PRO A 130 3.09 14.75 -4.30
N ASN A 131 2.39 15.12 -5.39
CA ASN A 131 1.21 14.38 -5.82
C ASN A 131 1.65 12.98 -6.31
N ILE A 132 1.43 11.97 -5.49
CA ILE A 132 1.92 10.62 -5.75
C ILE A 132 1.18 9.97 -6.92
N ALA A 133 -0.11 10.25 -7.09
CA ALA A 133 -0.87 9.77 -8.24
C ALA A 133 -0.31 10.32 -9.55
N GLU A 134 0.03 11.61 -9.62
CA GLU A 134 0.66 12.21 -10.80
C GLU A 134 2.06 11.63 -11.06
N TYR A 135 2.83 11.39 -10.01
CA TYR A 135 4.12 10.72 -10.12
C TYR A 135 3.97 9.33 -10.76
N VAL A 136 3.03 8.51 -10.28
CA VAL A 136 2.76 7.17 -10.85
C VAL A 136 2.34 7.27 -12.31
N ASN A 137 1.48 8.22 -12.66
CA ASN A 137 1.08 8.47 -14.05
C ASN A 137 2.30 8.86 -14.92
N SER A 138 3.19 9.69 -14.39
CA SER A 138 4.41 10.09 -15.12
C SER A 138 5.37 8.94 -15.38
N CYS A 139 5.34 7.91 -14.52
CA CYS A 139 6.11 6.66 -14.68
C CYS A 139 5.46 5.68 -15.69
N GLY A 140 4.21 5.91 -16.11
CA GLY A 140 3.46 5.04 -17.01
C GLY A 140 2.57 4.01 -16.31
N GLY A 141 2.37 4.12 -15.00
CA GLY A 141 1.35 3.38 -14.25
C GLY A 141 0.00 4.10 -14.23
N LEU A 142 -0.94 3.61 -13.46
CA LEU A 142 -2.23 4.26 -13.19
C LEU A 142 -2.22 4.89 -11.80
N GLY A 143 -2.19 6.21 -11.71
CA GLY A 143 -2.34 6.96 -10.45
C GLY A 143 -3.74 7.57 -10.34
N ILE A 144 -4.42 7.33 -9.23
CA ILE A 144 -5.74 7.90 -8.94
C ILE A 144 -5.66 8.54 -7.56
N ARG A 145 -5.86 9.86 -7.47
CA ARG A 145 -5.94 10.57 -6.19
C ARG A 145 -7.39 10.68 -5.74
N VAL A 146 -7.66 10.26 -4.52
CA VAL A 146 -8.98 10.24 -3.89
C VAL A 146 -9.00 11.23 -2.74
N THR A 147 -9.79 12.28 -2.88
CA THR A 147 -10.01 13.32 -1.87
C THR A 147 -11.42 13.27 -1.29
N ASP A 148 -12.35 12.61 -1.98
CA ASP A 148 -13.71 12.36 -1.49
C ASP A 148 -13.94 10.86 -1.31
N LYS A 149 -14.49 10.49 -0.16
CA LYS A 149 -14.84 9.10 0.17
C LYS A 149 -15.78 8.45 -0.87
N ALA A 150 -16.63 9.26 -1.51
CA ALA A 150 -17.56 8.76 -2.53
C ALA A 150 -16.85 8.13 -3.73
N ASP A 151 -15.66 8.62 -4.07
CA ASP A 151 -14.88 8.17 -5.23
C ASP A 151 -14.03 6.92 -4.94
N LEU A 152 -13.84 6.57 -3.66
CA LEU A 152 -12.91 5.51 -3.24
C LEU A 152 -13.26 4.14 -3.84
N HIS A 153 -14.53 3.79 -3.88
CA HIS A 153 -14.97 2.49 -4.38
C HIS A 153 -14.67 2.32 -5.88
N ASP A 154 -14.96 3.35 -6.69
CA ASP A 154 -14.67 3.35 -8.12
C ASP A 154 -13.15 3.36 -8.39
N ALA A 155 -12.40 4.18 -7.66
CA ALA A 155 -10.94 4.24 -7.77
C ALA A 155 -10.30 2.86 -7.52
N LEU A 156 -10.73 2.17 -6.46
CA LEU A 156 -10.24 0.82 -6.15
C LEU A 156 -10.62 -0.20 -7.23
N LYS A 157 -11.84 -0.16 -7.77
CA LYS A 157 -12.25 -1.02 -8.87
C LYS A 157 -11.38 -0.83 -10.11
N ARG A 158 -11.15 0.41 -10.48
CA ARG A 158 -10.32 0.76 -11.65
C ARG A 158 -8.89 0.31 -11.47
N ALA A 159 -8.32 0.50 -10.27
CA ALA A 159 -6.97 0.07 -9.95
C ALA A 159 -6.82 -1.46 -9.98
N LEU A 160 -7.79 -2.20 -9.43
CA LEU A 160 -7.80 -3.66 -9.46
C LEU A 160 -7.98 -4.26 -10.86
N ALA A 161 -8.61 -3.52 -11.77
CA ALA A 161 -8.84 -3.95 -13.15
C ALA A 161 -7.72 -3.53 -14.12
N PHE A 162 -6.78 -2.69 -13.67
CA PHE A 162 -5.72 -2.17 -14.53
C PHE A 162 -4.64 -3.23 -14.79
N ASP A 163 -4.24 -3.35 -16.04
CA ASP A 163 -3.17 -4.27 -16.47
C ASP A 163 -1.80 -3.59 -16.31
N GLY A 164 -1.28 -3.56 -15.10
CA GLY A 164 -0.04 -2.91 -14.73
C GLY A 164 -0.06 -2.39 -13.28
N PRO A 165 0.98 -1.67 -12.85
CA PRO A 165 1.00 -1.07 -11.51
C PRO A 165 0.00 0.10 -11.42
N ALA A 166 -0.89 0.03 -10.43
CA ALA A 166 -1.89 1.05 -10.16
C ALA A 166 -1.80 1.53 -8.71
N THR A 167 -1.83 2.84 -8.48
CA THR A 167 -1.84 3.44 -7.14
C THR A 167 -3.11 4.25 -6.92
N VAL A 168 -3.84 3.91 -5.87
CA VAL A 168 -4.93 4.73 -5.32
C VAL A 168 -4.35 5.50 -4.13
N GLU A 169 -4.11 6.78 -4.34
CA GLU A 169 -3.65 7.71 -3.31
C GLU A 169 -4.85 8.27 -2.56
N VAL A 170 -5.05 7.81 -1.34
CA VAL A 170 -6.19 8.19 -0.50
C VAL A 170 -5.73 9.25 0.49
N MET A 171 -6.28 10.47 0.35
CA MET A 171 -6.01 11.55 1.30
C MET A 171 -6.70 11.24 2.63
N THR A 172 -5.93 11.22 3.71
CA THR A 172 -6.39 10.88 5.04
C THR A 172 -5.98 11.94 6.06
N ASP A 173 -6.65 11.98 7.18
CA ASP A 173 -6.30 12.85 8.30
C ASP A 173 -5.19 12.19 9.14
N GLY A 174 -4.12 12.93 9.43
CA GLY A 174 -3.00 12.47 10.28
C GLY A 174 -3.40 12.12 11.71
N GLU A 175 -4.50 12.68 12.20
CA GLU A 175 -5.02 12.38 13.54
C GLU A 175 -5.83 11.06 13.61
N LEU A 176 -6.18 10.46 12.47
CA LEU A 176 -6.87 9.16 12.40
C LEU A 176 -5.87 8.00 12.61
N ILE A 177 -5.71 7.61 13.88
CA ILE A 177 -4.82 6.51 14.29
C ILE A 177 -5.58 5.47 15.09
#